data_ca30a03363367958c98d11b40c023f9e
#
_entry.id   ca30a03363367958c98d11b40c023f9e
#
_cell.length_a   1.000
_cell.length_b   1.000
_cell.length_c   1.000
_cell.angle_alpha   90.00
_cell.angle_beta   90.00
_cell.angle_gamma   90.00
#
_symmetry.space_group_name_H-M   'P 1'
#
loop_
_entity.id
_entity.type
_entity.pdbx_description
1 polymer ?
#
loop_
_entity_poly.entity_id
_entity_poly.type
_entity_poly.pdbx_seq_one_letter_code
_entity_poly.pdbx_strand_id
1 'polypeptide(L)'
;MADPVEDIIGDYRAFVAQQRDRLATRGIDITPYPLSHLAYRVPEWYQYVHVRGLLERHAIANPENVWNGRPMSLILLEQPLEVLGGAFVPLIELIPPVHQRVYKMGLEHLGVVVGDGVDEFSRVHRRSLTGQQFQNAHNEPYYVLFEDFTHVKFHRRSLREVVELQGARFDGFHHVEDWVPQRIVTATGPNPLPR
;
A
#
# COMPACT_ATOMS: atom_id res chain seq x y z
N MET A 1 -17.63 19.81 4.73
CA MET A 1 -17.94 19.05 3.50
C MET A 1 -17.41 17.64 3.71
N ALA A 2 -18.13 16.62 3.20
CA ALA A 2 -17.60 15.26 3.23
C ALA A 2 -16.32 15.21 2.40
N ASP A 3 -15.36 14.41 2.83
CA ASP A 3 -14.11 14.21 2.12
C ASP A 3 -14.37 13.20 0.98
N PRO A 4 -14.27 13.61 -0.29
CA PRO A 4 -14.65 12.73 -1.41
C PRO A 4 -13.74 11.48 -1.51
N VAL A 5 -12.53 11.52 -1.00
CA VAL A 5 -11.64 10.34 -0.96
C VAL A 5 -12.10 9.37 0.14
N GLU A 6 -12.59 9.89 1.27
CA GLU A 6 -13.18 9.06 2.34
C GLU A 6 -14.41 8.28 1.85
N ASP A 7 -15.24 8.90 0.99
CA ASP A 7 -16.39 8.22 0.36
C ASP A 7 -15.96 7.04 -0.54
N ILE A 8 -14.71 7.06 -1.06
CA ILE A 8 -14.19 6.01 -1.94
C ILE A 8 -13.47 4.90 -1.16
N ILE A 9 -12.58 5.26 -0.24
CA ILE A 9 -11.71 4.29 0.45
C ILE A 9 -12.10 4.01 1.90
N GLY A 10 -13.12 4.70 2.41
CA GLY A 10 -13.58 4.57 3.80
C GLY A 10 -12.81 5.48 4.77
N ASP A 11 -13.13 5.35 6.05
CA ASP A 11 -12.56 6.18 7.13
C ASP A 11 -11.06 5.92 7.32
N TYR A 12 -10.26 6.55 6.48
CA TYR A 12 -8.81 6.46 6.51
C TYR A 12 -8.22 7.13 7.77
N ARG A 13 -8.91 8.11 8.36
CA ARG A 13 -8.46 8.76 9.60
C ARG A 13 -8.53 7.81 10.78
N ALA A 14 -9.66 7.12 10.92
CA ALA A 14 -9.81 6.08 11.94
C ALA A 14 -8.83 4.92 11.70
N PHE A 15 -8.59 4.54 10.44
CA PHE A 15 -7.61 3.52 10.09
C PHE A 15 -6.20 3.91 10.56
N VAL A 16 -5.72 5.11 10.22
CA VAL A 16 -4.37 5.58 10.63
C VAL A 16 -4.27 5.69 12.14
N ALA A 17 -5.32 6.20 12.82
CA ALA A 17 -5.38 6.24 14.27
C ALA A 17 -5.20 4.85 14.89
N GLN A 18 -5.95 3.87 14.39
CA GLN A 18 -5.88 2.50 14.86
C GLN A 18 -4.48 1.90 14.68
N GLN A 19 -3.86 2.11 13.50
CA GLN A 19 -2.50 1.60 13.26
C GLN A 19 -1.49 2.24 14.21
N ARG A 20 -1.56 3.56 14.42
CA ARG A 20 -0.69 4.26 15.37
C ARG A 20 -0.84 3.71 16.79
N ASP A 21 -2.08 3.56 17.27
CA ASP A 21 -2.35 3.10 18.62
C ASP A 21 -1.86 1.65 18.82
N ARG A 22 -2.06 0.78 17.84
CA ARG A 22 -1.53 -0.60 17.85
C ARG A 22 0.00 -0.64 17.86
N LEU A 23 0.67 0.25 17.13
CA LEU A 23 2.13 0.38 17.16
C LEU A 23 2.62 0.89 18.51
N ALA A 24 1.94 1.87 19.10
CA ALA A 24 2.28 2.40 20.43
C ALA A 24 2.25 1.28 21.49
N THR A 25 1.29 0.36 21.45
CA THR A 25 1.27 -0.81 22.36
C THR A 25 2.47 -1.74 22.19
N ARG A 26 3.16 -1.66 21.06
CA ARG A 26 4.40 -2.40 20.76
C ARG A 26 5.68 -1.57 20.97
N GLY A 27 5.55 -0.36 21.53
CA GLY A 27 6.66 0.55 21.79
C GLY A 27 7.21 1.24 20.53
N ILE A 28 6.40 1.35 19.46
CA ILE A 28 6.77 2.04 18.24
C ILE A 28 5.94 3.32 18.13
N ASP A 29 6.60 4.47 18.17
CA ASP A 29 5.98 5.77 17.89
C ASP A 29 6.29 6.19 16.45
N ILE A 30 5.23 6.42 15.66
CA ILE A 30 5.36 6.87 14.27
C ILE A 30 5.15 8.37 14.10
N THR A 31 4.81 9.09 15.16
CA THR A 31 4.54 10.54 15.11
C THR A 31 5.67 11.36 14.49
N PRO A 32 6.96 11.04 14.71
CA PRO A 32 8.07 11.81 14.16
C PRO A 32 8.30 11.58 12.64
N TYR A 33 7.65 10.60 12.04
CA TYR A 33 7.98 10.15 10.69
C TYR A 33 6.94 10.59 9.66
N PRO A 34 7.38 11.05 8.47
CA PRO A 34 6.48 11.30 7.36
C PRO A 34 5.74 10.02 6.92
N LEU A 35 4.49 10.20 6.50
CA LEU A 35 3.72 9.11 5.91
C LEU A 35 3.95 9.07 4.39
N SER A 36 4.15 7.88 3.87
CA SER A 36 4.44 7.64 2.46
C SER A 36 3.16 7.50 1.64
N HIS A 37 2.30 6.58 2.04
CA HIS A 37 1.09 6.20 1.31
C HIS A 37 0.12 5.43 2.19
N LEU A 38 -1.14 5.38 1.75
CA LEU A 38 -2.13 4.40 2.17
C LEU A 38 -2.34 3.39 1.05
N ALA A 39 -2.39 2.11 1.40
CA ALA A 39 -2.74 1.07 0.46
C ALA A 39 -4.19 0.66 0.60
N TYR A 40 -4.87 0.58 -0.54
CA TYR A 40 -6.26 0.16 -0.65
C TYR A 40 -6.37 -1.01 -1.63
N ARG A 41 -6.90 -2.13 -1.17
CA ARG A 41 -7.03 -3.35 -1.98
C ARG A 41 -8.47 -3.62 -2.33
N VAL A 42 -8.68 -4.04 -3.58
CA VAL A 42 -9.99 -4.46 -4.08
C VAL A 42 -10.00 -5.95 -4.47
N PRO A 43 -11.14 -6.66 -4.28
CA PRO A 43 -11.21 -8.10 -4.57
C PRO A 43 -11.34 -8.43 -6.05
N GLU A 44 -11.85 -7.50 -6.88
CA GLU A 44 -12.20 -7.77 -8.27
C GLU A 44 -11.58 -6.75 -9.23
N TRP A 45 -11.23 -7.20 -10.45
CA TRP A 45 -10.61 -6.33 -11.45
C TRP A 45 -11.49 -5.16 -11.88
N TYR A 46 -12.79 -5.39 -12.07
CA TYR A 46 -13.69 -4.30 -12.43
C TYR A 46 -13.80 -3.24 -11.34
N GLN A 47 -13.67 -3.63 -10.07
CA GLN A 47 -13.61 -2.70 -8.94
C GLN A 47 -12.30 -1.91 -8.94
N TYR A 48 -11.18 -2.55 -9.31
CA TYR A 48 -9.91 -1.85 -9.47
C TYR A 48 -10.02 -0.74 -10.49
N VAL A 49 -10.53 -1.03 -11.68
CA VAL A 49 -10.71 -0.02 -12.75
C VAL A 49 -11.68 1.08 -12.30
N HIS A 50 -12.77 0.71 -11.63
CA HIS A 50 -13.76 1.67 -11.15
C HIS A 50 -13.18 2.59 -10.06
N VAL A 51 -12.57 2.03 -9.02
CA VAL A 51 -11.97 2.79 -7.90
C VAL A 51 -10.82 3.66 -8.40
N ARG A 52 -9.98 3.15 -9.33
CA ARG A 52 -8.95 3.94 -9.98
C ARG A 52 -9.55 5.21 -10.61
N GLY A 53 -10.57 5.06 -11.45
CA GLY A 53 -11.21 6.21 -12.10
C GLY A 53 -11.90 7.18 -11.12
N LEU A 54 -12.37 6.72 -9.96
CA LEU A 54 -12.89 7.61 -8.92
C LEU A 54 -11.77 8.41 -8.25
N LEU A 55 -10.68 7.73 -7.85
CA LEU A 55 -9.54 8.38 -7.16
C LEU A 55 -8.79 9.36 -8.07
N GLU A 56 -8.68 9.07 -9.36
CA GLU A 56 -8.01 9.94 -10.34
C GLU A 56 -8.69 11.30 -10.50
N ARG A 57 -9.96 11.43 -10.17
CA ARG A 57 -10.66 12.73 -10.14
C ARG A 57 -10.14 13.68 -9.05
N HIS A 58 -9.39 13.13 -8.08
CA HIS A 58 -8.82 13.86 -6.94
C HIS A 58 -7.29 13.79 -6.95
N ALA A 59 -6.70 13.43 -8.10
CA ALA A 59 -5.27 13.19 -8.25
C ALA A 59 -4.67 14.06 -9.37
N ILE A 60 -3.36 14.25 -9.29
CA ILE A 60 -2.58 14.94 -10.33
C ILE A 60 -1.82 13.95 -11.22
N ALA A 61 -1.60 12.73 -10.74
CA ALA A 61 -0.90 11.70 -11.49
C ALA A 61 -1.21 10.29 -10.98
N ASN A 62 -1.10 9.31 -11.88
CA ASN A 62 -1.15 7.88 -11.58
C ASN A 62 -0.28 7.12 -12.59
N PRO A 63 1.01 6.93 -12.33
CA PRO A 63 1.81 5.97 -13.08
C PRO A 63 1.45 4.55 -12.61
N GLU A 64 0.71 3.78 -13.41
CA GLU A 64 0.58 2.35 -13.16
C GLU A 64 1.92 1.66 -13.40
N ASN A 65 2.33 0.84 -12.45
CA ASN A 65 3.51 0.01 -12.56
C ASN A 65 3.12 -1.47 -12.50
N VAL A 66 3.72 -2.31 -13.35
CA VAL A 66 3.47 -3.76 -13.31
C VAL A 66 4.31 -4.37 -12.19
N TRP A 67 3.62 -4.88 -11.18
CA TRP A 67 4.22 -5.57 -10.05
C TRP A 67 3.68 -6.99 -9.92
N ASN A 68 4.57 -7.98 -9.89
CA ASN A 68 4.17 -9.40 -9.87
C ASN A 68 3.15 -9.76 -10.95
N GLY A 69 3.36 -9.25 -12.17
CA GLY A 69 2.53 -9.54 -13.33
C GLY A 69 1.18 -8.83 -13.37
N ARG A 70 0.94 -7.82 -12.55
CA ARG A 70 -0.31 -7.05 -12.53
C ARG A 70 -0.03 -5.56 -12.36
N PRO A 71 -0.85 -4.68 -12.96
CA PRO A 71 -0.72 -3.25 -12.76
C PRO A 71 -1.12 -2.88 -11.32
N MET A 72 -0.40 -1.95 -10.72
CA MET A 72 -0.73 -1.30 -9.46
C MET A 72 -0.72 0.20 -9.69
N SER A 73 -1.79 0.87 -9.27
CA SER A 73 -1.90 2.32 -9.37
C SER A 73 -1.19 3.01 -8.21
N LEU A 74 -0.44 4.06 -8.55
CA LEU A 74 0.27 4.91 -7.60
C LEU A 74 -0.30 6.32 -7.70
N ILE A 75 -1.45 6.53 -7.07
CA ILE A 75 -2.29 7.70 -7.24
C ILE A 75 -1.78 8.84 -6.36
N LEU A 76 -1.12 9.83 -6.97
CA LEU A 76 -0.65 11.03 -6.31
C LEU A 76 -1.80 12.04 -6.20
N LEU A 77 -2.25 12.29 -5.00
CA LEU A 77 -3.39 13.16 -4.74
C LEU A 77 -3.07 14.64 -4.98
N GLU A 78 -4.02 15.39 -5.50
CA GLU A 78 -3.93 16.85 -5.63
C GLU A 78 -3.88 17.52 -4.25
N GLN A 79 -4.69 17.04 -3.31
CA GLN A 79 -4.67 17.44 -1.92
C GLN A 79 -4.29 16.22 -1.07
N PRO A 80 -3.14 16.24 -0.39
CA PRO A 80 -2.78 15.16 0.53
C PRO A 80 -3.83 14.99 1.62
N LEU A 81 -4.10 13.74 1.99
CA LEU A 81 -5.06 13.42 3.05
C LEU A 81 -4.52 13.84 4.40
N GLU A 82 -5.20 14.73 5.07
CA GLU A 82 -4.87 15.06 6.45
C GLU A 82 -5.35 13.95 7.37
N VAL A 83 -4.43 13.46 8.20
CA VAL A 83 -4.67 12.45 9.22
C VAL A 83 -4.31 12.98 10.60
N LEU A 84 -4.33 12.13 11.61
CA LEU A 84 -4.10 12.54 13.00
C LEU A 84 -2.80 13.32 13.21
N GLY A 85 -2.91 14.39 14.02
CA GLY A 85 -1.75 15.19 14.46
C GLY A 85 -1.17 16.11 13.39
N GLY A 86 -1.94 16.39 12.31
CA GLY A 86 -1.47 17.23 11.21
C GLY A 86 -0.48 16.53 10.27
N ALA A 87 -0.39 15.21 10.34
CA ALA A 87 0.33 14.42 9.34
C ALA A 87 -0.48 14.29 8.05
N PHE A 88 0.23 14.13 6.92
CA PHE A 88 -0.39 14.06 5.59
C PHE A 88 0.04 12.81 4.86
N VAL A 89 -0.91 12.21 4.12
CA VAL A 89 -0.67 11.10 3.20
C VAL A 89 -0.85 11.58 1.78
N PRO A 90 0.22 11.68 0.98
CA PRO A 90 0.15 12.24 -0.38
C PRO A 90 -0.28 11.25 -1.45
N LEU A 91 -0.20 9.93 -1.19
CA LEU A 91 -0.31 8.91 -2.23
C LEU A 91 -1.19 7.74 -1.77
N ILE A 92 -2.02 7.23 -2.70
CA ILE A 92 -2.76 6.00 -2.53
C ILE A 92 -2.17 4.93 -3.45
N GLU A 93 -1.73 3.81 -2.87
CA GLU A 93 -1.40 2.59 -3.59
C GLU A 93 -2.68 1.78 -3.77
N LEU A 94 -3.27 1.79 -4.97
CA LEU A 94 -4.44 0.97 -5.28
C LEU A 94 -3.98 -0.40 -5.78
N ILE A 95 -4.37 -1.44 -5.05
CA ILE A 95 -3.90 -2.80 -5.25
C ILE A 95 -4.99 -3.65 -5.90
N PRO A 96 -4.72 -4.25 -7.08
CA PRO A 96 -5.66 -5.13 -7.76
C PRO A 96 -5.83 -6.47 -7.02
N PRO A 97 -6.82 -7.29 -7.41
CA PRO A 97 -7.01 -8.61 -6.84
C PRO A 97 -5.77 -9.48 -7.00
N VAL A 98 -5.54 -10.33 -5.99
CA VAL A 98 -4.46 -11.32 -5.96
C VAL A 98 -5.02 -12.72 -5.84
N HIS A 99 -4.25 -13.70 -6.30
CA HIS A 99 -4.64 -15.11 -6.22
C HIS A 99 -4.56 -15.71 -4.81
N GLN A 100 -4.00 -14.98 -3.86
CA GLN A 100 -3.87 -15.45 -2.49
C GLN A 100 -5.15 -15.16 -1.70
N ARG A 101 -5.56 -16.13 -0.88
CA ARG A 101 -6.85 -16.09 -0.18
C ARG A 101 -6.87 -15.27 1.10
N VAL A 102 -5.72 -14.78 1.54
CA VAL A 102 -5.56 -14.15 2.86
C VAL A 102 -4.93 -12.76 2.70
N TYR A 103 -5.79 -11.80 2.41
CA TYR A 103 -5.43 -10.37 2.38
C TYR A 103 -6.55 -9.54 2.98
N LYS A 104 -6.20 -8.40 3.56
CA LYS A 104 -7.17 -7.39 3.96
C LYS A 104 -7.70 -6.70 2.71
N MET A 105 -9.03 -6.72 2.52
CA MET A 105 -9.71 -5.89 1.53
C MET A 105 -10.02 -4.51 2.12
N GLY A 106 -10.06 -3.49 1.27
CA GLY A 106 -10.19 -2.11 1.71
C GLY A 106 -8.84 -1.53 2.13
N LEU A 107 -8.82 -0.67 3.13
CA LEU A 107 -7.60 -0.12 3.72
C LEU A 107 -6.75 -1.25 4.30
N GLU A 108 -5.58 -1.49 3.68
CA GLU A 108 -4.73 -2.63 3.97
C GLU A 108 -3.50 -2.23 4.78
N HIS A 109 -2.74 -1.23 4.33
CA HIS A 109 -1.54 -0.83 5.05
C HIS A 109 -1.23 0.66 4.96
N LEU A 110 -0.40 1.09 5.92
CA LEU A 110 0.18 2.41 6.00
C LEU A 110 1.68 2.32 5.74
N GLY A 111 2.19 3.14 4.83
CA GLY A 111 3.63 3.33 4.61
C GLY A 111 4.16 4.50 5.44
N VAL A 112 5.22 4.27 6.19
CA VAL A 112 5.93 5.25 7.04
C VAL A 112 7.37 5.39 6.54
N VAL A 113 7.87 6.61 6.41
CA VAL A 113 9.25 6.88 5.97
C VAL A 113 10.13 7.10 7.18
N VAL A 114 10.99 6.13 7.47
CA VAL A 114 11.99 6.25 8.55
C VAL A 114 13.27 6.92 8.05
N GLY A 115 13.51 6.87 6.75
CA GLY A 115 14.73 7.43 6.16
C GLY A 115 15.95 6.52 6.30
N ASP A 116 17.13 7.12 6.27
CA ASP A 116 18.39 6.37 6.36
C ASP A 116 18.60 5.67 7.70
N GLY A 117 17.87 6.06 8.74
CA GLY A 117 17.85 5.40 10.04
C GLY A 117 17.09 4.08 10.10
N VAL A 118 16.54 3.56 8.99
CA VAL A 118 15.67 2.37 8.98
C VAL A 118 16.34 1.10 9.54
N ASP A 119 17.66 0.95 9.35
CA ASP A 119 18.39 -0.22 9.88
C ASP A 119 18.54 -0.13 11.40
N GLU A 120 18.82 1.06 11.94
CA GLU A 120 18.84 1.29 13.38
C GLU A 120 17.44 1.16 13.98
N PHE A 121 16.43 1.71 13.31
CA PHE A 121 15.02 1.52 13.68
C PHE A 121 14.68 0.03 13.80
N SER A 122 15.07 -0.78 12.82
CA SER A 122 14.82 -2.21 12.83
C SER A 122 15.53 -2.93 13.98
N ARG A 123 16.74 -2.51 14.32
CA ARG A 123 17.51 -3.05 15.44
C ARG A 123 16.85 -2.74 16.78
N VAL A 124 16.41 -1.50 16.96
CA VAL A 124 15.74 -1.04 18.20
C VAL A 124 14.40 -1.75 18.38
N HIS A 125 13.60 -1.88 17.29
CA HIS A 125 12.25 -2.43 17.35
C HIS A 125 12.16 -3.91 16.95
N ARG A 126 13.28 -4.63 16.91
CA ARG A 126 13.37 -6.02 16.40
C ARG A 126 12.32 -6.97 16.96
N ARG A 127 11.94 -6.81 18.24
CA ARG A 127 10.95 -7.68 18.90
C ARG A 127 9.51 -7.37 18.51
N SER A 128 9.26 -6.17 18.00
CA SER A 128 7.94 -5.68 17.62
C SER A 128 7.67 -5.86 16.13
N LEU A 129 8.73 -5.94 15.31
CA LEU A 129 8.61 -6.15 13.87
C LEU A 129 8.24 -7.60 13.55
N THR A 130 7.40 -7.79 12.55
CA THR A 130 7.02 -9.11 12.04
C THR A 130 8.08 -9.66 11.08
N GLY A 131 8.68 -8.78 10.26
CA GLY A 131 9.70 -9.17 9.30
C GLY A 131 10.14 -8.03 8.39
N GLN A 132 10.87 -8.41 7.35
CA GLN A 132 11.30 -7.53 6.27
C GLN A 132 10.79 -8.09 4.94
N GLN A 133 10.29 -7.24 4.07
CA GLN A 133 9.83 -7.60 2.75
C GLN A 133 10.84 -7.10 1.71
N PHE A 134 11.41 -8.02 0.96
CA PHE A 134 12.21 -7.66 -0.20
C PHE A 134 11.30 -7.50 -1.42
N GLN A 135 11.24 -6.30 -1.97
CA GLN A 135 10.51 -6.03 -3.21
C GLN A 135 11.48 -5.78 -4.36
N ASN A 136 12.49 -4.95 -4.13
CA ASN A 136 13.61 -4.67 -5.04
C ASN A 136 14.70 -3.89 -4.27
N ALA A 137 15.83 -3.61 -4.92
CA ALA A 137 16.99 -2.93 -4.30
C ALA A 137 16.70 -1.53 -3.69
N HIS A 138 15.56 -0.93 -4.04
CA HIS A 138 15.14 0.39 -3.52
C HIS A 138 13.99 0.30 -2.53
N ASN A 139 13.39 -0.89 -2.37
CA ASN A 139 12.20 -1.10 -1.55
C ASN A 139 12.27 -2.40 -0.75
N GLU A 140 12.81 -2.29 0.44
CA GLU A 140 12.99 -3.38 1.41
C GLU A 140 12.39 -3.00 2.77
N PRO A 141 11.08 -2.73 2.86
CA PRO A 141 10.50 -2.26 4.10
C PRO A 141 10.49 -3.34 5.17
N TYR A 142 10.75 -2.91 6.40
CA TYR A 142 10.33 -3.69 7.58
C TYR A 142 8.84 -3.49 7.80
N TYR A 143 8.17 -4.45 8.45
CA TYR A 143 6.75 -4.32 8.67
C TYR A 143 6.29 -4.95 10.00
N VAL A 144 5.17 -4.44 10.49
CA VAL A 144 4.36 -5.03 11.55
C VAL A 144 3.05 -5.48 10.96
N LEU A 145 2.75 -6.77 11.03
CA LEU A 145 1.47 -7.36 10.63
C LEU A 145 0.59 -7.53 11.86
N PHE A 146 -0.69 -7.18 11.72
CA PHE A 146 -1.71 -7.36 12.75
C PHE A 146 -2.62 -8.55 12.42
N GLU A 147 -3.37 -9.02 13.43
CA GLU A 147 -4.23 -10.22 13.33
C GLU A 147 -5.33 -10.10 12.27
N ASP A 148 -5.79 -8.86 11.98
CA ASP A 148 -6.77 -8.56 10.95
C ASP A 148 -6.17 -8.40 9.55
N PHE A 149 -4.91 -8.77 9.37
CA PHE A 149 -4.11 -8.65 8.14
C PHE A 149 -3.83 -7.21 7.68
N THR A 150 -4.18 -6.20 8.47
CA THR A 150 -3.63 -4.86 8.26
C THR A 150 -2.18 -4.82 8.70
N HIS A 151 -1.40 -3.93 8.13
CA HIS A 151 -0.01 -3.79 8.51
C HIS A 151 0.52 -2.37 8.35
N VAL A 152 1.67 -2.10 8.97
CA VAL A 152 2.43 -0.87 8.77
C VAL A 152 3.81 -1.23 8.25
N LYS A 153 4.23 -0.55 7.19
CA LYS A 153 5.53 -0.72 6.54
C LYS A 153 6.43 0.47 6.83
N PHE A 154 7.67 0.18 7.18
CA PHE A 154 8.70 1.16 7.51
C PHE A 154 9.74 1.18 6.40
N HIS A 155 9.80 2.29 5.68
CA HIS A 155 10.59 2.44 4.47
C HIS A 155 11.79 3.37 4.69
N ARG A 156 12.86 3.15 3.91
CA ARG A 156 13.96 4.12 3.79
C ARG A 156 13.54 5.35 2.98
N ARG A 157 12.71 5.14 1.96
CA ARG A 157 12.19 6.18 1.05
C ARG A 157 10.69 6.08 0.93
N SER A 158 10.05 7.19 0.57
CA SER A 158 8.64 7.15 0.21
C SER A 158 8.41 6.26 -1.02
N LEU A 159 7.21 5.72 -1.16
CA LEU A 159 6.86 4.91 -2.33
C LEU A 159 7.00 5.72 -3.63
N ARG A 160 6.69 7.02 -3.59
CA ARG A 160 6.92 7.92 -4.71
C ARG A 160 8.39 7.95 -5.14
N GLU A 161 9.31 8.20 -4.22
CA GLU A 161 10.74 8.20 -4.51
C GLU A 161 11.24 6.85 -5.05
N VAL A 162 10.74 5.75 -4.49
CA VAL A 162 11.09 4.40 -4.95
C VAL A 162 10.73 4.20 -6.43
N VAL A 163 9.52 4.56 -6.84
CA VAL A 163 9.09 4.34 -8.23
C VAL A 163 9.70 5.35 -9.19
N GLU A 164 10.01 6.58 -8.74
CA GLU A 164 10.78 7.56 -9.52
C GLU A 164 12.20 7.05 -9.81
N LEU A 165 12.85 6.40 -8.83
CA LEU A 165 14.15 5.72 -9.04
C LEU A 165 14.06 4.54 -10.02
N GLN A 166 12.88 3.95 -10.19
CA GLN A 166 12.61 2.90 -11.18
C GLN A 166 12.21 3.45 -12.56
N GLY A 167 12.21 4.77 -12.72
CA GLY A 167 11.91 5.45 -13.98
C GLY A 167 10.45 5.84 -14.19
N ALA A 168 9.58 5.64 -13.21
CA ALA A 168 8.22 6.15 -13.26
C ALA A 168 8.20 7.68 -13.14
N ARG A 169 7.20 8.31 -13.77
CA ARG A 169 7.00 9.76 -13.72
C ARG A 169 5.59 10.08 -13.26
N PHE A 170 5.48 11.03 -12.34
CA PHE A 170 4.20 11.57 -11.88
C PHE A 170 3.84 12.82 -12.70
N ASP A 171 3.71 12.64 -14.03
CA ASP A 171 3.43 13.68 -15.01
C ASP A 171 2.09 13.51 -15.75
N GLY A 172 1.19 12.77 -15.14
CA GLY A 172 -0.14 12.49 -15.67
C GLY A 172 -0.64 11.09 -15.32
N PHE A 173 -1.60 10.61 -16.10
CA PHE A 173 -2.27 9.34 -15.90
C PHE A 173 -1.79 8.35 -16.97
N HIS A 174 -1.03 7.33 -16.54
CA HIS A 174 -0.42 6.33 -17.41
C HIS A 174 -0.88 4.94 -16.99
N HIS A 175 -1.78 4.35 -17.76
CA HIS A 175 -2.35 3.04 -17.49
C HIS A 175 -1.68 1.95 -18.31
N VAL A 176 -1.67 0.74 -17.78
CA VAL A 176 -1.25 -0.47 -18.51
C VAL A 176 -2.45 -0.97 -19.32
N GLU A 177 -2.57 -0.53 -20.58
CA GLU A 177 -3.77 -0.69 -21.40
C GLU A 177 -4.08 -2.14 -21.79
N ASP A 178 -3.06 -2.95 -22.05
CA ASP A 178 -3.22 -4.31 -22.58
C ASP A 178 -3.25 -5.40 -21.50
N TRP A 179 -3.31 -5.02 -20.24
CA TRP A 179 -3.30 -6.02 -19.18
C TRP A 179 -4.68 -6.66 -18.99
N VAL A 180 -4.72 -7.98 -19.04
CA VAL A 180 -5.94 -8.77 -18.79
C VAL A 180 -5.67 -9.69 -17.59
N PRO A 181 -6.61 -9.80 -16.62
CA PRO A 181 -6.48 -10.74 -15.52
C PRO A 181 -6.27 -12.15 -16.04
N GLN A 182 -5.18 -12.80 -15.68
CA GLN A 182 -5.02 -14.22 -15.99
C GLN A 182 -6.12 -15.00 -15.26
N ARG A 183 -6.91 -15.75 -16.01
CA ARG A 183 -7.86 -16.71 -15.41
C ARG A 183 -7.04 -17.70 -14.58
N ILE A 184 -7.33 -17.79 -13.30
CA ILE A 184 -6.81 -18.90 -12.49
C ILE A 184 -7.44 -20.16 -13.09
N VAL A 185 -6.63 -20.94 -13.77
CA VAL A 185 -6.97 -22.33 -14.04
C VAL A 185 -6.84 -23.03 -12.68
N THR A 186 -7.94 -23.09 -11.94
CA THR A 186 -8.02 -24.03 -10.83
C THR A 186 -7.84 -25.40 -11.46
N ALA A 187 -6.70 -26.02 -11.20
CA ALA A 187 -6.48 -27.41 -11.55
C ALA A 187 -7.51 -28.23 -10.76
N THR A 188 -8.70 -28.40 -11.35
CA THR A 188 -9.71 -29.32 -10.88
C THR A 188 -9.33 -30.71 -11.41
N GLY A 189 -8.29 -31.30 -10.81
CA GLY A 189 -7.92 -32.68 -11.01
C GLY A 189 -7.37 -33.22 -9.68
N PRO A 190 -7.73 -34.45 -9.27
CA PRO A 190 -7.11 -35.05 -8.12
C PRO A 190 -5.63 -35.18 -8.40
N ASN A 191 -4.81 -34.53 -7.56
CA ASN A 191 -3.37 -34.71 -7.57
C ASN A 191 -3.09 -36.18 -7.21
N PRO A 192 -2.58 -37.04 -8.12
CA PRO A 192 -2.23 -38.39 -7.73
C PRO A 192 -1.08 -38.30 -6.75
N LEU A 193 -1.33 -38.73 -5.51
CA LEU A 193 -0.28 -38.91 -4.51
C LEU A 193 0.81 -39.83 -5.10
N PRO A 194 2.09 -39.48 -5.00
CA PRO A 194 3.16 -40.37 -5.39
C PRO A 194 3.10 -41.64 -4.52
N ARG A 195 3.18 -42.81 -5.15
CA ARG A 195 3.30 -44.10 -4.51
C ARG A 195 4.69 -44.30 -3.92
#